data_17e7b8f353dcd16c02a591181b3600aa
#
_entry.id   17e7b8f353dcd16c02a591181b3600aa
#
_cell.length_a   1.000
_cell.length_b   1.000
_cell.length_c   1.000
_cell.angle_alpha   90.00
_cell.angle_beta   90.00
_cell.angle_gamma   90.00
#
_symmetry.space_group_name_H-M   'P 1'
#
loop_
_entity.id
_entity.type
_entity.pdbx_description
1 polymer ?
#
loop_
_entity_poly.entity_id
_entity_poly.type
_entity_poly.pdbx_seq_one_letter_code
_entity_poly.pdbx_strand_id
1 'polypeptide(L)'
;GITLFMKLAIPYVIIYTITNYFTRLWAFRWREAMTFSYMPYWRAVDAKVEGASQRIQEDAMNFAKIVESLGLQVVRAIMLLIAFLPILWGLSSNVVIPFFKDISGSLVWVSLVASLGGLLVSWIVGIKLPGLEYNNQKVEAAFRKELVYGEDDRKNYAQAPTVLQLFTGIKFNYHRLFLHYGYFDLWLIMYNQTMIIVPYLLMGPGLFTGAMTLGVLIQTSSAFREVQSSFSLFLQNWTRITELRSIHKRLMEFETAINFKNKLRKPRKSDVRA
;
A
#
# COMPACT_ATOMS: atom_id res chain seq x y z
N GLY A 1 -17.40 -14.74 30.56
CA GLY A 1 -16.22 -14.80 29.65
C GLY A 1 -16.59 -15.29 28.26
N ILE A 2 -16.68 -16.61 28.03
CA ILE A 2 -16.82 -17.22 26.70
C ILE A 2 -18.10 -16.78 25.98
N THR A 3 -19.23 -16.73 26.69
CA THR A 3 -20.52 -16.32 26.10
C THR A 3 -20.50 -14.89 25.58
N LEU A 4 -19.85 -13.95 26.28
CA LEU A 4 -19.70 -12.57 25.85
C LEU A 4 -18.77 -12.50 24.63
N PHE A 5 -17.68 -13.25 24.64
CA PHE A 5 -16.77 -13.36 23.49
C PHE A 5 -17.49 -13.84 22.23
N MET A 6 -18.27 -14.92 22.32
CA MET A 6 -19.02 -15.46 21.18
C MET A 6 -20.09 -14.49 20.67
N LYS A 7 -20.77 -13.75 21.55
CA LYS A 7 -21.71 -12.70 21.15
C LYS A 7 -21.10 -11.57 20.34
N LEU A 8 -19.81 -11.31 20.51
CA LEU A 8 -19.07 -10.30 19.74
C LEU A 8 -18.38 -10.92 18.51
N ALA A 9 -17.82 -12.14 18.65
CA ALA A 9 -17.07 -12.77 17.59
C ALA A 9 -17.93 -13.19 16.40
N ILE A 10 -19.13 -13.74 16.63
CA ILE A 10 -20.02 -14.19 15.55
C ILE A 10 -20.47 -13.01 14.65
N PRO A 11 -21.03 -11.91 15.18
CA PRO A 11 -21.37 -10.74 14.36
C PRO A 11 -20.15 -10.17 13.65
N TYR A 12 -19.00 -10.12 14.32
CA TYR A 12 -17.76 -9.64 13.70
C TYR A 12 -17.38 -10.46 12.46
N VAL A 13 -17.37 -11.79 12.56
CA VAL A 13 -17.04 -12.69 11.43
C VAL A 13 -18.01 -12.46 10.26
N ILE A 14 -19.31 -12.36 10.54
CA ILE A 14 -20.32 -12.13 9.52
C ILE A 14 -20.11 -10.78 8.83
N ILE A 15 -20.01 -9.70 9.61
CA ILE A 15 -19.81 -8.33 9.09
C ILE A 15 -18.50 -8.25 8.29
N TYR A 16 -17.42 -8.81 8.81
CA TYR A 16 -16.12 -8.84 8.15
C TYR A 16 -16.17 -9.57 6.79
N THR A 17 -16.83 -10.73 6.75
CA THR A 17 -16.99 -11.50 5.51
C THR A 17 -17.83 -10.77 4.48
N ILE A 18 -18.95 -10.18 4.90
CA ILE A 18 -19.83 -9.38 4.04
C ILE A 18 -19.08 -8.15 3.50
N THR A 19 -18.37 -7.43 4.37
CA THR A 19 -17.55 -6.27 3.97
C THR A 19 -16.51 -6.67 2.93
N ASN A 20 -15.77 -7.74 3.13
CA ASN A 20 -14.77 -8.20 2.16
C ASN A 20 -15.39 -8.60 0.82
N TYR A 21 -16.58 -9.18 0.82
CA TYR A 21 -17.29 -9.50 -0.42
C TYR A 21 -17.66 -8.23 -1.20
N PHE A 22 -18.30 -7.28 -0.53
CA PHE A 22 -18.74 -6.05 -1.17
C PHE A 22 -17.58 -5.16 -1.65
N THR A 23 -16.48 -5.10 -0.91
CA THR A 23 -15.31 -4.30 -1.33
C THR A 23 -14.65 -4.88 -2.57
N ARG A 24 -14.51 -6.23 -2.65
CA ARG A 24 -14.02 -6.91 -3.87
C ARG A 24 -14.96 -6.71 -5.06
N LEU A 25 -16.28 -6.79 -4.82
CA LEU A 25 -17.28 -6.51 -5.84
C LEU A 25 -17.19 -5.07 -6.35
N TRP A 26 -17.02 -4.12 -5.43
CA TRP A 26 -16.84 -2.72 -5.75
C TRP A 26 -15.57 -2.46 -6.60
N ALA A 27 -14.44 -3.06 -6.23
CA ALA A 27 -13.20 -2.98 -7.02
C ALA A 27 -13.39 -3.56 -8.43
N PHE A 28 -14.12 -4.67 -8.56
CA PHE A 28 -14.45 -5.25 -9.86
C PHE A 28 -15.34 -4.33 -10.70
N ARG A 29 -16.39 -3.75 -10.11
CA ARG A 29 -17.27 -2.78 -10.79
C ARG A 29 -16.53 -1.52 -11.20
N TRP A 30 -15.59 -1.08 -10.41
CA TRP A 30 -14.75 0.07 -10.78
C TRP A 30 -13.86 -0.25 -11.98
N ARG A 31 -13.21 -1.41 -11.98
CA ARG A 31 -12.47 -1.91 -13.15
C ARG A 31 -13.36 -1.97 -14.40
N GLU A 32 -14.57 -2.52 -14.27
CA GLU A 32 -15.57 -2.59 -15.35
C GLU A 32 -15.85 -1.19 -15.92
N ALA A 33 -16.17 -0.24 -15.05
CA ALA A 33 -16.44 1.14 -15.44
C ALA A 33 -15.24 1.81 -16.14
N MET A 34 -14.02 1.62 -15.64
CA MET A 34 -12.80 2.14 -16.29
C MET A 34 -12.62 1.53 -17.68
N THR A 35 -12.74 0.21 -17.80
CA THR A 35 -12.56 -0.51 -19.06
C THR A 35 -13.54 0.00 -20.12
N PHE A 36 -14.83 0.05 -19.80
CA PHE A 36 -15.86 0.50 -20.76
C PHE A 36 -15.83 2.01 -21.02
N SER A 37 -15.30 2.80 -20.08
CA SER A 37 -15.07 4.22 -20.31
C SER A 37 -13.93 4.48 -21.30
N TYR A 38 -12.88 3.68 -21.29
CA TYR A 38 -11.71 3.85 -22.17
C TYR A 38 -11.94 3.33 -23.59
N MET A 39 -12.71 2.24 -23.76
CA MET A 39 -12.87 1.55 -25.04
C MET A 39 -13.34 2.45 -26.19
N PRO A 40 -14.39 3.30 -26.06
CA PRO A 40 -14.84 4.15 -27.15
C PRO A 40 -13.79 5.17 -27.62
N TYR A 41 -13.03 5.71 -26.66
CA TYR A 41 -12.01 6.72 -26.96
C TYR A 41 -10.78 6.08 -27.59
N TRP A 42 -10.34 4.93 -27.09
CA TRP A 42 -9.23 4.18 -27.68
C TRP A 42 -9.51 3.74 -29.11
N ARG A 43 -10.74 3.25 -29.41
CA ARG A 43 -11.16 2.87 -30.77
C ARG A 43 -11.28 4.06 -31.73
N ALA A 44 -11.44 5.26 -31.22
CA ALA A 44 -11.59 6.48 -31.99
C ALA A 44 -10.25 7.21 -32.28
N VAL A 45 -9.13 6.67 -31.82
CA VAL A 45 -7.80 7.23 -32.08
C VAL A 45 -7.12 6.46 -33.18
N ASP A 46 -6.77 7.14 -34.31
CA ASP A 46 -6.10 6.55 -35.45
C ASP A 46 -4.62 6.21 -35.17
N ALA A 47 -4.00 6.92 -34.22
CA ALA A 47 -2.62 6.70 -33.86
C ALA A 47 -2.46 5.43 -33.01
N LYS A 48 -1.41 4.64 -33.29
CA LYS A 48 -1.07 3.46 -32.47
C LYS A 48 -0.62 3.90 -31.08
N VAL A 49 -1.46 3.60 -30.06
CA VAL A 49 -1.12 3.84 -28.66
C VAL A 49 -0.42 2.61 -28.11
N GLU A 50 0.88 2.75 -27.82
CA GLU A 50 1.70 1.63 -27.32
C GLU A 50 1.24 1.21 -25.91
N GLY A 51 1.07 -0.11 -25.72
CA GLY A 51 0.66 -0.68 -24.44
C GLY A 51 -0.81 -0.44 -24.05
N ALA A 52 -1.67 -0.01 -24.96
CA ALA A 52 -3.09 0.25 -24.66
C ALA A 52 -3.81 -0.95 -24.05
N SER A 53 -3.58 -2.16 -24.54
CA SER A 53 -4.16 -3.40 -24.01
C SER A 53 -3.76 -3.62 -22.56
N GLN A 54 -2.50 -3.41 -22.23
CA GLN A 54 -1.99 -3.53 -20.85
C GLN A 54 -2.63 -2.48 -19.92
N ARG A 55 -2.80 -1.22 -20.39
CA ARG A 55 -3.45 -0.15 -19.60
C ARG A 55 -4.91 -0.47 -19.30
N ILE A 56 -5.65 -0.95 -20.30
CA ILE A 56 -7.08 -1.28 -20.14
C ILE A 56 -7.28 -2.55 -19.30
N GLN A 57 -6.45 -3.56 -19.50
CA GLN A 57 -6.62 -4.85 -18.83
C GLN A 57 -5.96 -4.90 -17.46
N GLU A 58 -4.63 -4.69 -17.41
CA GLU A 58 -3.81 -4.95 -16.23
C GLU A 58 -3.76 -3.75 -15.28
N ASP A 59 -3.43 -2.56 -15.82
CA ASP A 59 -3.28 -1.37 -14.99
C ASP A 59 -4.62 -0.94 -14.35
N ALA A 60 -5.73 -0.99 -15.10
CA ALA A 60 -7.06 -0.70 -14.54
C ALA A 60 -7.46 -1.71 -13.44
N MET A 61 -7.14 -3.00 -13.61
CA MET A 61 -7.39 -4.02 -12.59
C MET A 61 -6.55 -3.78 -11.34
N ASN A 62 -5.25 -3.57 -11.51
CA ASN A 62 -4.33 -3.40 -10.38
C ASN A 62 -4.62 -2.10 -9.64
N PHE A 63 -4.95 -1.02 -10.35
CA PHE A 63 -5.38 0.24 -9.75
C PHE A 63 -6.57 0.02 -8.81
N ALA A 64 -7.65 -0.60 -9.32
CA ALA A 64 -8.86 -0.83 -8.52
C ALA A 64 -8.58 -1.71 -7.29
N LYS A 65 -7.78 -2.78 -7.43
CA LYS A 65 -7.41 -3.67 -6.31
C LYS A 65 -6.55 -2.98 -5.24
N ILE A 66 -5.57 -2.19 -5.66
CA ILE A 66 -4.69 -1.51 -4.71
C ILE A 66 -5.44 -0.42 -3.97
N VAL A 67 -6.28 0.35 -4.66
CA VAL A 67 -7.11 1.39 -4.02
C VAL A 67 -8.12 0.77 -3.06
N GLU A 68 -8.76 -0.34 -3.40
CA GLU A 68 -9.64 -1.09 -2.50
C GLU A 68 -8.88 -1.52 -1.24
N SER A 69 -7.75 -2.20 -1.41
CA SER A 69 -6.95 -2.71 -0.29
C SER A 69 -6.41 -1.61 0.61
N LEU A 70 -5.85 -0.53 0.04
CA LEU A 70 -5.35 0.61 0.82
C LEU A 70 -6.48 1.40 1.47
N GLY A 71 -7.59 1.59 0.76
CA GLY A 71 -8.77 2.28 1.30
C GLY A 71 -9.34 1.60 2.54
N LEU A 72 -9.49 0.27 2.51
CA LEU A 72 -9.91 -0.51 3.68
C LEU A 72 -8.94 -0.36 4.86
N GLN A 73 -7.64 -0.40 4.59
CA GLN A 73 -6.64 -0.24 5.64
C GLN A 73 -6.67 1.16 6.26
N VAL A 74 -6.87 2.21 5.45
CA VAL A 74 -7.04 3.59 5.95
C VAL A 74 -8.28 3.71 6.83
N VAL A 75 -9.43 3.21 6.39
CA VAL A 75 -10.67 3.21 7.20
C VAL A 75 -10.45 2.48 8.51
N ARG A 76 -9.84 1.28 8.47
CA ARG A 76 -9.51 0.52 9.67
C ARG A 76 -8.58 1.29 10.61
N ALA A 77 -7.53 1.92 10.10
CA ALA A 77 -6.59 2.70 10.90
C ALA A 77 -7.28 3.89 11.59
N ILE A 78 -8.16 4.59 10.88
CA ILE A 78 -8.94 5.69 11.46
C ILE A 78 -9.85 5.18 12.58
N MET A 79 -10.55 4.07 12.37
CA MET A 79 -11.43 3.48 13.40
C MET A 79 -10.64 3.01 14.63
N LEU A 80 -9.46 2.41 14.44
CA LEU A 80 -8.57 2.01 15.53
C LEU A 80 -8.04 3.22 16.29
N LEU A 81 -7.67 4.31 15.61
CA LEU A 81 -7.27 5.55 16.26
C LEU A 81 -8.40 6.15 17.10
N ILE A 82 -9.62 6.21 16.57
CA ILE A 82 -10.80 6.70 17.32
C ILE A 82 -11.04 5.86 18.57
N ALA A 83 -10.85 4.53 18.48
CA ALA A 83 -11.09 3.62 19.61
C ALA A 83 -9.95 3.64 20.64
N PHE A 84 -8.69 3.55 20.20
CA PHE A 84 -7.54 3.31 21.09
C PHE A 84 -6.79 4.57 21.52
N LEU A 85 -6.87 5.67 20.78
CA LEU A 85 -6.17 6.90 21.12
C LEU A 85 -6.67 7.51 22.44
N PRO A 86 -7.99 7.59 22.74
CA PRO A 86 -8.48 8.02 24.05
C PRO A 86 -8.07 7.07 25.18
N ILE A 87 -8.06 5.76 24.92
CA ILE A 87 -7.64 4.74 25.88
C ILE A 87 -6.15 4.93 26.23
N LEU A 88 -5.31 5.05 25.19
CA LEU A 88 -3.86 5.27 25.38
C LEU A 88 -3.57 6.60 26.08
N TRP A 89 -4.34 7.64 25.76
CA TRP A 89 -4.25 8.95 26.41
C TRP A 89 -4.56 8.85 27.91
N GLY A 90 -5.68 8.18 28.27
CA GLY A 90 -6.05 7.96 29.65
C GLY A 90 -5.05 7.08 30.45
N LEU A 91 -4.56 6.00 29.84
CA LEU A 91 -3.56 5.14 30.45
C LEU A 91 -2.19 5.83 30.60
N SER A 92 -1.87 6.74 29.72
CA SER A 92 -0.64 7.52 29.74
C SER A 92 -0.52 8.45 30.95
N SER A 93 -1.62 8.88 31.53
CA SER A 93 -1.65 9.74 32.74
C SER A 93 -1.09 9.01 33.98
N ASN A 94 -1.16 7.68 34.00
CA ASN A 94 -0.66 6.83 35.09
C ASN A 94 0.82 6.43 34.90
N VAL A 95 1.45 6.85 33.81
CA VAL A 95 2.81 6.47 33.47
C VAL A 95 3.75 7.65 33.65
N VAL A 96 4.64 7.56 34.63
CA VAL A 96 5.70 8.56 34.84
C VAL A 96 6.87 8.19 33.95
N ILE A 97 6.97 8.86 32.79
CA ILE A 97 8.13 8.70 31.90
C ILE A 97 9.20 9.71 32.36
N PRO A 98 10.45 9.27 32.67
CA PRO A 98 11.47 10.15 33.21
C PRO A 98 11.75 11.40 32.36
N PHE A 99 11.61 11.32 31.04
CA PHE A 99 11.84 12.43 30.10
C PHE A 99 10.61 13.28 29.80
N PHE A 100 9.38 12.84 30.17
CA PHE A 100 8.10 13.48 29.80
C PHE A 100 7.17 13.62 31.02
N LYS A 101 7.73 13.94 32.19
CA LYS A 101 6.99 13.98 33.48
C LYS A 101 5.74 14.87 33.48
N ASP A 102 5.75 15.95 32.68
CA ASP A 102 4.70 16.99 32.68
C ASP A 102 3.81 16.97 31.43
N ILE A 103 3.98 15.99 30.53
CA ILE A 103 3.23 15.95 29.27
C ILE A 103 2.07 14.95 29.37
N SER A 104 0.84 15.48 29.40
CA SER A 104 -0.36 14.66 29.30
C SER A 104 -0.37 13.89 27.96
N GLY A 105 -0.71 12.60 28.00
CA GLY A 105 -0.73 11.77 26.80
C GLY A 105 0.67 11.40 26.26
N SER A 106 1.69 11.36 27.09
CA SER A 106 3.10 11.15 26.72
C SER A 106 3.30 9.94 25.76
N LEU A 107 2.63 8.81 26.00
CA LEU A 107 2.73 7.62 25.15
C LEU A 107 2.12 7.84 23.75
N VAL A 108 1.09 8.67 23.63
CA VAL A 108 0.53 9.05 22.32
C VAL A 108 1.53 9.88 21.53
N TRP A 109 2.17 10.84 22.18
CA TRP A 109 3.22 11.65 21.54
C TRP A 109 4.44 10.81 21.15
N VAL A 110 4.87 9.87 22.00
CA VAL A 110 5.94 8.92 21.66
C VAL A 110 5.56 8.08 20.45
N SER A 111 4.34 7.54 20.40
CA SER A 111 3.88 6.75 19.23
C SER A 111 3.82 7.57 17.95
N LEU A 112 3.37 8.83 18.03
CA LEU A 112 3.30 9.74 16.90
C LEU A 112 4.71 10.10 16.38
N VAL A 113 5.61 10.53 17.28
CA VAL A 113 6.98 10.89 16.93
C VAL A 113 7.75 9.70 16.35
N ALA A 114 7.59 8.52 16.94
CA ALA A 114 8.19 7.29 16.45
C ALA A 114 7.67 6.91 15.05
N SER A 115 6.36 7.06 14.81
CA SER A 115 5.76 6.77 13.51
C SER A 115 6.20 7.76 12.43
N LEU A 116 6.24 9.06 12.75
CA LEU A 116 6.73 10.09 11.82
C LEU A 116 8.22 9.92 11.54
N GLY A 117 9.03 9.64 12.56
CA GLY A 117 10.45 9.30 12.40
C GLY A 117 10.65 8.06 11.55
N GLY A 118 9.87 7.02 11.78
CA GLY A 118 9.84 5.80 10.98
C GLY A 118 9.52 6.08 9.51
N LEU A 119 8.51 6.93 9.23
CA LEU A 119 8.16 7.36 7.88
C LEU A 119 9.31 8.11 7.19
N LEU A 120 9.93 9.04 7.90
CA LEU A 120 11.04 9.83 7.36
C LEU A 120 12.23 8.96 6.98
N VAL A 121 12.65 8.06 7.87
CA VAL A 121 13.76 7.13 7.58
C VAL A 121 13.37 6.17 6.45
N SER A 122 12.16 5.67 6.42
CA SER A 122 11.68 4.79 5.34
C SER A 122 11.65 5.50 4.00
N TRP A 123 11.28 6.77 3.99
CA TRP A 123 11.35 7.57 2.77
C TRP A 123 12.80 7.69 2.26
N ILE A 124 13.76 7.96 3.16
CA ILE A 124 15.19 8.06 2.81
C ILE A 124 15.72 6.73 2.27
N VAL A 125 15.44 5.62 2.97
CA VAL A 125 15.91 4.27 2.59
C VAL A 125 15.21 3.80 1.31
N GLY A 126 13.91 4.06 1.18
CA GLY A 126 13.06 3.58 0.09
C GLY A 126 13.04 4.46 -1.16
N ILE A 127 13.69 5.64 -1.16
CA ILE A 127 13.57 6.65 -2.24
C ILE A 127 13.97 6.13 -3.63
N LYS A 128 14.86 5.15 -3.70
CA LYS A 128 15.34 4.56 -4.96
C LYS A 128 14.45 3.42 -5.47
N LEU A 129 13.63 2.80 -4.61
CA LEU A 129 12.81 1.65 -4.96
C LEU A 129 11.86 1.89 -6.15
N PRO A 130 11.13 3.04 -6.22
CA PRO A 130 10.25 3.31 -7.35
C PRO A 130 10.97 3.35 -8.70
N GLY A 131 12.16 3.94 -8.75
CA GLY A 131 12.96 4.02 -9.97
C GLY A 131 13.52 2.66 -10.39
N LEU A 132 13.93 1.83 -9.44
CA LEU A 132 14.41 0.48 -9.70
C LEU A 132 13.28 -0.43 -10.18
N GLU A 133 12.11 -0.34 -9.59
CA GLU A 133 10.91 -1.07 -10.00
C GLU A 133 10.48 -0.68 -11.41
N TYR A 134 10.47 0.61 -11.73
CA TYR A 134 10.18 1.09 -13.08
C TYR A 134 11.17 0.53 -14.12
N ASN A 135 12.48 0.55 -13.81
CA ASN A 135 13.50 -0.02 -14.70
C ASN A 135 13.31 -1.53 -14.87
N ASN A 136 12.96 -2.24 -13.80
CA ASN A 136 12.69 -3.67 -13.87
C ASN A 136 11.50 -3.98 -14.78
N GLN A 137 10.39 -3.26 -14.64
CA GLN A 137 9.23 -3.40 -15.51
C GLN A 137 9.56 -3.10 -16.98
N LYS A 138 10.47 -2.14 -17.24
CA LYS A 138 10.90 -1.80 -18.60
C LYS A 138 11.69 -2.93 -19.26
N VAL A 139 12.63 -3.55 -18.55
CA VAL A 139 13.41 -4.66 -19.10
C VAL A 139 12.58 -5.93 -19.28
N GLU A 140 11.63 -6.20 -18.37
CA GLU A 140 10.64 -7.26 -18.50
C GLU A 140 9.73 -7.06 -19.73
N ALA A 141 9.28 -5.82 -19.97
CA ALA A 141 8.47 -5.49 -21.14
C ALA A 141 9.26 -5.72 -22.46
N ALA A 142 10.55 -5.37 -22.48
CA ALA A 142 11.41 -5.62 -23.64
C ALA A 142 11.58 -7.11 -23.91
N PHE A 143 11.81 -7.91 -22.86
CA PHE A 143 11.91 -9.36 -22.96
C PHE A 143 10.60 -9.99 -23.45
N ARG A 144 9.47 -9.61 -22.87
CA ARG A 144 8.15 -10.08 -23.33
C ARG A 144 7.89 -9.74 -24.80
N LYS A 145 8.26 -8.53 -25.24
CA LYS A 145 8.09 -8.09 -26.62
C LYS A 145 8.87 -8.99 -27.61
N GLU A 146 10.09 -9.33 -27.26
CA GLU A 146 10.93 -10.25 -28.06
C GLU A 146 10.31 -11.65 -28.17
N LEU A 147 9.78 -12.18 -27.06
CA LEU A 147 9.10 -13.49 -27.05
C LEU A 147 7.81 -13.47 -27.88
N VAL A 148 7.01 -12.40 -27.79
CA VAL A 148 5.78 -12.25 -28.57
C VAL A 148 6.08 -12.19 -30.08
N TYR A 149 7.15 -11.49 -30.48
CA TYR A 149 7.58 -11.51 -31.88
C TYR A 149 8.07 -12.89 -32.31
N GLY A 150 8.69 -13.65 -31.41
CA GLY A 150 9.10 -15.02 -31.66
C GLY A 150 7.94 -16.01 -31.80
N GLU A 151 6.75 -15.71 -31.27
CA GLU A 151 5.54 -16.53 -31.50
C GLU A 151 5.13 -16.51 -32.98
N ASP A 152 5.26 -15.34 -33.64
CA ASP A 152 4.90 -15.15 -35.02
C ASP A 152 6.04 -15.53 -35.99
N ASP A 153 7.29 -15.21 -35.65
CA ASP A 153 8.49 -15.44 -36.50
C ASP A 153 9.70 -15.92 -35.68
N ARG A 154 9.78 -17.22 -35.43
CA ARG A 154 10.87 -17.87 -34.69
C ARG A 154 12.24 -17.83 -35.40
N LYS A 155 12.26 -17.56 -36.71
CA LYS A 155 13.51 -17.52 -37.47
C LYS A 155 14.28 -16.22 -37.21
N ASN A 156 13.57 -15.12 -37.04
CA ASN A 156 14.16 -13.80 -36.90
C ASN A 156 14.15 -13.28 -35.46
N TYR A 157 13.26 -13.78 -34.59
CA TYR A 157 13.08 -13.34 -33.22
C TYR A 157 13.28 -14.48 -32.22
N ALA A 158 13.38 -14.14 -30.94
CA ALA A 158 13.59 -15.05 -29.82
C ALA A 158 14.81 -15.98 -29.99
N GLN A 159 15.82 -15.52 -30.69
CA GLN A 159 17.06 -16.29 -30.86
C GLN A 159 17.81 -16.38 -29.53
N ALA A 160 18.48 -17.51 -29.27
CA ALA A 160 19.15 -17.78 -28.01
C ALA A 160 20.14 -16.68 -27.55
N PRO A 161 20.98 -16.07 -28.42
CA PRO A 161 21.85 -14.97 -28.01
C PRO A 161 21.07 -13.73 -27.54
N THR A 162 20.00 -13.34 -28.26
CA THR A 162 19.16 -12.18 -27.92
C THR A 162 18.40 -12.40 -26.63
N VAL A 163 17.82 -13.57 -26.45
CA VAL A 163 17.13 -13.98 -25.21
C VAL A 163 18.10 -13.97 -24.02
N LEU A 164 19.29 -14.49 -24.19
CA LEU A 164 20.32 -14.48 -23.14
C LEU A 164 20.75 -13.07 -22.75
N GLN A 165 20.93 -12.19 -23.74
CA GLN A 165 21.30 -10.79 -23.49
C GLN A 165 20.19 -10.04 -22.72
N LEU A 166 18.94 -10.17 -23.16
CA LEU A 166 17.78 -9.54 -22.50
C LEU A 166 17.61 -10.09 -21.07
N PHE A 167 17.73 -11.41 -20.88
CA PHE A 167 17.62 -12.03 -19.56
C PHE A 167 18.77 -11.63 -18.64
N THR A 168 19.97 -11.43 -19.16
CA THR A 168 21.10 -10.90 -18.39
C THR A 168 20.82 -9.49 -17.89
N GLY A 169 20.18 -8.64 -18.71
CA GLY A 169 19.70 -7.32 -18.31
C GLY A 169 18.66 -7.38 -17.18
N ILE A 170 17.70 -8.30 -17.28
CA ILE A 170 16.71 -8.58 -16.25
C ILE A 170 17.41 -8.99 -14.94
N LYS A 171 18.31 -9.99 -15.00
CA LYS A 171 19.04 -10.48 -13.83
C LYS A 171 19.79 -9.36 -13.11
N PHE A 172 20.47 -8.47 -13.84
CA PHE A 172 21.18 -7.34 -13.27
C PHE A 172 20.25 -6.35 -12.56
N ASN A 173 19.09 -6.01 -13.18
CA ASN A 173 18.11 -5.11 -12.57
C ASN A 173 17.46 -5.72 -11.32
N TYR A 174 17.09 -7.01 -11.36
CA TYR A 174 16.57 -7.72 -10.19
C TYR A 174 17.56 -7.78 -9.05
N HIS A 175 18.84 -8.03 -9.32
CA HIS A 175 19.85 -8.03 -8.27
C HIS A 175 19.94 -6.68 -7.55
N ARG A 176 19.94 -5.58 -8.30
CA ARG A 176 19.92 -4.23 -7.73
C ARG A 176 18.63 -3.95 -6.94
N LEU A 177 17.49 -4.36 -7.47
CA LEU A 177 16.19 -4.21 -6.82
C LEU A 177 16.14 -4.98 -5.51
N PHE A 178 16.55 -6.25 -5.50
CA PHE A 178 16.56 -7.10 -4.31
C PHE A 178 17.49 -6.59 -3.21
N LEU A 179 18.66 -6.07 -3.57
CA LEU A 179 19.55 -5.44 -2.59
C LEU A 179 18.90 -4.24 -1.92
N HIS A 180 18.19 -3.39 -2.68
CA HIS A 180 17.50 -2.23 -2.11
C HIS A 180 16.27 -2.64 -1.29
N TYR A 181 15.52 -3.66 -1.70
CA TYR A 181 14.49 -4.26 -0.85
C TYR A 181 15.08 -4.83 0.44
N GLY A 182 16.23 -5.52 0.36
CA GLY A 182 16.91 -6.05 1.54
C GLY A 182 17.23 -4.98 2.57
N TYR A 183 17.74 -3.82 2.15
CA TYR A 183 17.98 -2.67 3.05
C TYR A 183 16.69 -2.11 3.62
N PHE A 184 15.66 -2.01 2.81
CA PHE A 184 14.35 -1.50 3.25
C PHE A 184 13.69 -2.46 4.23
N ASP A 185 13.71 -3.76 3.96
CA ASP A 185 13.15 -4.79 4.83
C ASP A 185 13.92 -4.88 6.16
N LEU A 186 15.25 -4.79 6.12
CA LEU A 186 16.07 -4.73 7.34
C LEU A 186 15.64 -3.56 8.23
N TRP A 187 15.51 -2.36 7.65
CA TRP A 187 15.02 -1.19 8.35
C TRP A 187 13.62 -1.42 8.92
N LEU A 188 12.69 -1.90 8.11
CA LEU A 188 11.30 -2.10 8.49
C LEU A 188 11.15 -3.11 9.64
N ILE A 189 11.89 -4.24 9.56
CA ILE A 189 11.90 -5.26 10.59
C ILE A 189 12.49 -4.70 11.89
N MET A 190 13.64 -4.02 11.83
CA MET A 190 14.25 -3.39 13.00
C MET A 190 13.31 -2.37 13.65
N TYR A 191 12.67 -1.52 12.87
CA TYR A 191 11.69 -0.56 13.35
C TYR A 191 10.53 -1.25 14.07
N ASN A 192 9.92 -2.27 13.45
CA ASN A 192 8.79 -2.99 14.04
C ASN A 192 9.19 -3.69 15.36
N GLN A 193 10.35 -4.34 15.42
CA GLN A 193 10.84 -4.98 16.64
C GLN A 193 11.13 -3.96 17.75
N THR A 194 11.72 -2.82 17.39
CA THR A 194 11.95 -1.73 18.35
C THR A 194 10.64 -1.21 18.93
N MET A 195 9.60 -1.02 18.08
CA MET A 195 8.30 -0.53 18.54
C MET A 195 7.58 -1.49 19.49
N ILE A 196 7.85 -2.78 19.44
CA ILE A 196 7.34 -3.75 20.43
C ILE A 196 7.96 -3.49 21.82
N ILE A 197 9.25 -3.16 21.87
CA ILE A 197 9.99 -3.00 23.11
C ILE A 197 9.77 -1.63 23.76
N VAL A 198 9.57 -0.59 22.98
CA VAL A 198 9.44 0.81 23.44
C VAL A 198 8.48 0.98 24.63
N PRO A 199 7.21 0.51 24.60
CA PRO A 199 6.31 0.68 25.73
C PRO A 199 6.81 -0.03 27.00
N TYR A 200 7.45 -1.18 26.87
CA TYR A 200 8.00 -1.91 28.02
C TYR A 200 9.20 -1.17 28.63
N LEU A 201 10.07 -0.57 27.82
CA LEU A 201 11.19 0.25 28.31
C LEU A 201 10.71 1.50 29.03
N LEU A 202 9.68 2.15 28.50
CA LEU A 202 9.14 3.39 29.06
C LEU A 202 8.38 3.15 30.38
N MET A 203 7.66 2.04 30.48
CA MET A 203 6.79 1.72 31.62
C MET A 203 7.43 0.76 32.62
N GLY A 204 8.49 0.02 32.25
CA GLY A 204 9.15 -0.96 33.07
C GLY A 204 9.55 -0.43 34.44
N PRO A 205 10.18 0.75 34.57
CA PRO A 205 10.49 1.34 35.88
C PRO A 205 9.28 1.46 36.79
N GLY A 206 8.09 1.81 36.26
CA GLY A 206 6.86 1.90 37.06
C GLY A 206 6.36 0.56 37.57
N LEU A 207 6.63 -0.54 36.87
CA LEU A 207 6.30 -1.89 37.34
C LEU A 207 7.21 -2.28 38.55
N PHE A 208 8.50 -2.00 38.44
CA PHE A 208 9.47 -2.35 39.53
C PHE A 208 9.28 -1.49 40.78
N THR A 209 8.80 -0.26 40.63
CA THR A 209 8.48 0.61 41.76
C THR A 209 7.10 0.35 42.39
N GLY A 210 6.32 -0.57 41.81
CA GLY A 210 4.95 -0.84 42.26
C GLY A 210 3.93 0.23 41.88
N ALA A 211 4.32 1.22 41.08
CA ALA A 211 3.41 2.29 40.60
C ALA A 211 2.34 1.80 39.64
N MET A 212 2.56 0.65 38.98
CA MET A 212 1.59 0.02 38.12
C MET A 212 1.58 -1.51 38.20
N THR A 213 0.47 -2.12 37.84
CA THR A 213 0.34 -3.57 37.78
C THR A 213 0.76 -4.11 36.40
N LEU A 214 1.12 -5.40 36.35
CA LEU A 214 1.41 -6.09 35.08
C LEU A 214 0.22 -6.03 34.09
N GLY A 215 -1.01 -6.08 34.62
CA GLY A 215 -2.21 -5.96 33.78
C GLY A 215 -2.30 -4.59 33.06
N VAL A 216 -2.01 -3.51 33.78
CA VAL A 216 -1.96 -2.15 33.21
C VAL A 216 -0.85 -2.04 32.17
N LEU A 217 0.33 -2.61 32.43
CA LEU A 217 1.44 -2.64 31.48
C LEU A 217 1.05 -3.33 30.16
N ILE A 218 0.43 -4.51 30.23
CA ILE A 218 -0.01 -5.27 29.05
C ILE A 218 -1.12 -4.52 28.29
N GLN A 219 -2.08 -3.95 29.00
CA GLN A 219 -3.17 -3.18 28.41
C GLN A 219 -2.64 -1.95 27.67
N THR A 220 -1.74 -1.21 28.32
CA THR A 220 -1.14 0.00 27.72
C THR A 220 -0.25 -0.34 26.53
N SER A 221 0.55 -1.41 26.62
CA SER A 221 1.38 -1.89 25.49
C SER A 221 0.54 -2.33 24.30
N SER A 222 -0.63 -2.94 24.56
CA SER A 222 -1.55 -3.33 23.49
C SER A 222 -2.19 -2.11 22.83
N ALA A 223 -2.67 -1.13 23.61
CA ALA A 223 -3.21 0.12 23.10
C ALA A 223 -2.16 0.93 22.32
N PHE A 224 -0.92 1.01 22.84
CA PHE A 224 0.20 1.64 22.16
C PHE A 224 0.45 1.01 20.79
N ARG A 225 0.45 -0.32 20.69
CA ARG A 225 0.66 -1.05 19.43
C ARG A 225 -0.43 -0.75 18.41
N GLU A 226 -1.71 -0.71 18.80
CA GLU A 226 -2.81 -0.40 17.89
C GLU A 226 -2.72 1.04 17.37
N VAL A 227 -2.39 2.00 18.23
CA VAL A 227 -2.20 3.41 17.83
C VAL A 227 -0.99 3.56 16.92
N GLN A 228 0.15 2.98 17.30
CA GLN A 228 1.39 3.03 16.54
C GLN A 228 1.24 2.36 15.16
N SER A 229 0.59 1.20 15.09
CA SER A 229 0.36 0.51 13.80
C SER A 229 -0.54 1.33 12.87
N SER A 230 -1.52 2.03 13.43
CA SER A 230 -2.40 2.91 12.66
C SER A 230 -1.66 4.12 12.08
N PHE A 231 -0.77 4.74 12.85
CA PHE A 231 0.10 5.81 12.35
C PHE A 231 1.12 5.30 11.33
N SER A 232 1.61 4.08 11.49
CA SER A 232 2.61 3.45 10.61
C SER A 232 2.00 2.81 9.35
N LEU A 233 0.71 2.99 9.08
CA LEU A 233 0.04 2.44 7.90
C LEU A 233 0.79 2.72 6.59
N PHE A 234 1.20 3.97 6.38
CA PHE A 234 1.92 4.38 5.18
C PHE A 234 3.31 3.74 5.08
N LEU A 235 3.98 3.55 6.23
CA LEU A 235 5.25 2.84 6.31
C LEU A 235 5.11 1.39 5.83
N GLN A 236 4.13 0.68 6.39
CA GLN A 236 3.88 -0.74 6.11
C GLN A 236 3.41 -0.98 4.67
N ASN A 237 2.78 0.00 4.04
CA ASN A 237 2.26 -0.09 2.67
C ASN A 237 3.07 0.72 1.65
N TRP A 238 4.30 1.11 1.98
CA TRP A 238 5.15 1.94 1.11
C TRP A 238 5.26 1.41 -0.32
N THR A 239 5.55 0.14 -0.47
CA THR A 239 5.68 -0.53 -1.77
C THR A 239 4.39 -0.47 -2.58
N ARG A 240 3.23 -0.74 -1.95
CA ARG A 240 1.91 -0.66 -2.61
C ARG A 240 1.53 0.76 -3.01
N ILE A 241 1.86 1.74 -2.18
CA ILE A 241 1.63 3.16 -2.49
C ILE A 241 2.49 3.59 -3.68
N THR A 242 3.73 3.14 -3.73
CA THR A 242 4.65 3.39 -4.84
C THR A 242 4.15 2.75 -6.14
N GLU A 243 3.71 1.51 -6.09
CA GLU A 243 3.08 0.80 -7.21
C GLU A 243 1.83 1.52 -7.71
N LEU A 244 0.92 1.90 -6.80
CA LEU A 244 -0.27 2.68 -7.13
C LEU A 244 0.08 3.99 -7.84
N ARG A 245 1.08 4.70 -7.37
CA ARG A 245 1.55 5.95 -7.98
C ARG A 245 2.08 5.73 -9.39
N SER A 246 2.82 4.65 -9.61
CA SER A 246 3.34 4.27 -10.93
C SER A 246 2.19 3.92 -11.90
N ILE A 247 1.23 3.11 -11.46
CA ILE A 247 0.05 2.72 -12.25
C ILE A 247 -0.78 3.98 -12.59
N HIS A 248 -1.04 4.82 -11.60
CA HIS A 248 -1.77 6.07 -11.81
C HIS A 248 -1.10 6.96 -12.86
N LYS A 249 0.23 7.11 -12.83
CA LYS A 249 0.98 7.87 -13.82
C LYS A 249 0.78 7.30 -15.23
N ARG A 250 0.89 5.98 -15.38
CA ARG A 250 0.69 5.31 -16.68
C ARG A 250 -0.74 5.46 -17.21
N LEU A 251 -1.75 5.35 -16.34
CA LEU A 251 -3.14 5.57 -16.72
C LEU A 251 -3.39 7.02 -17.16
N MET A 252 -2.80 8.00 -16.46
CA MET A 252 -2.87 9.42 -16.86
C MET A 252 -2.21 9.69 -18.23
N GLU A 253 -1.06 9.09 -18.51
CA GLU A 253 -0.39 9.15 -19.81
C GLU A 253 -1.27 8.54 -20.91
N PHE A 254 -1.87 7.38 -20.62
CA PHE A 254 -2.81 6.73 -21.54
C PHE A 254 -4.07 7.58 -21.79
N GLU A 255 -4.70 8.12 -20.76
CA GLU A 255 -5.85 9.03 -20.87
C GLU A 255 -5.54 10.26 -21.72
N THR A 256 -4.32 10.79 -21.59
CA THR A 256 -3.85 11.90 -22.40
C THR A 256 -3.69 11.48 -23.87
N ALA A 257 -3.10 10.33 -24.13
CA ALA A 257 -2.88 9.79 -25.48
C ALA A 257 -4.21 9.51 -26.23
N ILE A 258 -5.25 9.05 -25.52
CA ILE A 258 -6.58 8.83 -26.10
C ILE A 258 -7.50 10.08 -26.07
N ASN A 259 -6.98 11.23 -25.63
CA ASN A 259 -7.75 12.49 -25.50
C ASN A 259 -9.00 12.38 -24.60
N PHE A 260 -8.95 11.49 -23.59
CA PHE A 260 -10.08 11.17 -22.71
C PHE A 260 -10.64 12.41 -22.02
N LYS A 261 -9.79 13.26 -21.40
CA LYS A 261 -10.21 14.47 -20.67
C LYS A 261 -10.82 15.55 -21.53
N ASN A 262 -10.35 15.71 -22.76
CA ASN A 262 -10.86 16.75 -23.66
C ASN A 262 -12.27 16.44 -24.18
N LYS A 263 -12.60 15.16 -24.32
CA LYS A 263 -13.93 14.73 -24.80
C LYS A 263 -14.98 14.65 -23.68
N LEU A 264 -14.59 14.42 -22.44
CA LEU A 264 -15.51 14.55 -21.29
C LEU A 264 -16.00 15.97 -21.04
N ARG A 265 -15.22 16.98 -21.46
CA ARG A 265 -15.62 18.40 -21.38
C ARG A 265 -16.62 18.84 -22.47
N LYS A 266 -16.80 18.04 -23.53
CA LYS A 266 -17.79 18.31 -24.59
C LYS A 266 -18.76 17.14 -24.66
N PRO A 267 -19.91 17.17 -23.96
CA PRO A 267 -20.95 16.17 -24.15
C PRO A 267 -21.38 16.20 -25.61
N ARG A 268 -21.27 15.06 -26.29
CA ARG A 268 -21.69 14.89 -27.68
C ARG A 268 -23.19 15.17 -27.78
N LYS A 269 -23.56 16.19 -28.52
CA LYS A 269 -24.98 16.50 -28.89
C LYS A 269 -25.66 15.42 -29.74
N SER A 270 -24.99 14.31 -30.07
CA SER A 270 -25.48 13.25 -30.96
C SER A 270 -26.06 12.01 -30.27
N ASP A 271 -25.90 11.84 -28.95
CA ASP A 271 -26.34 10.61 -28.25
C ASP A 271 -27.65 10.76 -27.46
N VAL A 272 -28.42 11.82 -27.72
CA VAL A 272 -29.73 12.06 -27.10
C VAL A 272 -30.89 11.67 -28.07
N ARG A 273 -30.61 11.02 -29.21
CA ARG A 273 -31.65 10.50 -30.08
C ARG A 273 -31.31 9.07 -30.52
N ALA A 274 -31.67 8.12 -29.70
CA ALA A 274 -32.15 6.77 -30.04
C ALA A 274 -32.74 6.12 -28.80
#